data_dd50d3e0eddebdb41422cd8033c3cb40
#
_entry.id   dd50d3e0eddebdb41422cd8033c3cb40
#
_cell.length_a   1.000
_cell.length_b   1.000
_cell.length_c   1.000
_cell.angle_alpha   90.00
_cell.angle_beta   90.00
_cell.angle_gamma   90.00
#
_symmetry.space_group_name_H-M   'P 1'
#
loop_
_entity.id
_entity.type
_entity.pdbx_description
1 polymer ?
#
loop_
_entity_poly.entity_id
_entity_poly.type
_entity_poly.pdbx_seq_one_letter_code
_entity_poly.pdbx_strand_id
1 'polypeptide(L)'
;PAPAVTTAATAAARAATAASAGDARAGGGPAVTAVAAGAAGPAVTAVPAGAHQQPGGAALAAGAARAATAAVAAGPAVGVTAEARAAFAAGPAGWLFGDGGAGGNGGAAAAGGAGGQAGGGGGNGGNGGNGGNGGNGGNGATGGWLYGNGGAGGQGATAGAGGAGANGVSSTNGGGTGGNGGIGGTGGSGGAGGNAGLLGVGGAGGHGASGGAGDRGGAGGTGFISSDGGAGGDGGDGGNGGAGGTGGLLFGAGGNGGPGGSGGAADIGGNGGAGNGGGTDGNGGNGGSGGGAGSGGDGGGAGGNGAWLFGNGGAGGGGGKGGNGAGGGLGGGSFGLPGLNGSGGDGGDGGNGAPGGVLYGNGGAGGQGSSGGIGGPGATGGAGGKGGDGGDAQLIGDGGNGGNGGAGGTGGTPGPGGPGGSGGLGGLLFGQTGTAGVSP
;
A
#
# COMPACT_ATOMS: atom_id res chain seq x y z
N PRO A 1 10.09 28.12 41.85
CA PRO A 1 9.39 29.09 41.11
C PRO A 1 8.74 28.45 39.90
N ALA A 2 7.59 28.81 39.65
CA ALA A 2 6.40 28.12 39.31
C ALA A 2 6.25 27.78 37.82
N PRO A 3 5.45 26.76 37.52
CA PRO A 3 5.17 26.32 36.16
C PRO A 3 3.87 26.96 35.67
N ALA A 4 3.88 27.48 34.51
CA ALA A 4 2.65 27.89 33.86
C ALA A 4 2.72 27.67 32.35
N VAL A 5 2.51 26.45 31.87
CA VAL A 5 2.27 26.17 30.44
C VAL A 5 1.42 24.89 30.21
N THR A 6 0.67 24.41 31.19
CA THR A 6 -0.16 23.22 31.00
C THR A 6 -1.65 23.52 30.67
N THR A 7 -2.05 24.79 30.61
CA THR A 7 -3.47 25.16 30.43
C THR A 7 -3.88 25.50 28.99
N ALA A 8 -2.94 25.69 28.07
CA ALA A 8 -3.29 26.05 26.69
C ALA A 8 -3.60 24.86 25.76
N ALA A 9 -3.11 23.67 26.07
CA ALA A 9 -3.35 22.47 25.25
C ALA A 9 -4.72 21.83 25.46
N THR A 10 -5.34 22.03 26.62
CA THR A 10 -6.66 21.48 26.96
C THR A 10 -7.83 22.30 26.41
N ALA A 11 -7.63 23.58 26.11
CA ALA A 11 -8.66 24.43 25.54
C ALA A 11 -8.90 24.20 24.05
N ALA A 12 -7.88 23.80 23.29
CA ALA A 12 -8.01 23.49 21.86
C ALA A 12 -8.73 22.17 21.59
N ALA A 13 -8.64 21.20 22.51
CA ALA A 13 -9.33 19.90 22.37
C ALA A 13 -10.84 19.98 22.69
N ARG A 14 -11.29 20.98 23.43
CA ARG A 14 -12.71 21.15 23.77
C ARG A 14 -13.51 21.93 22.72
N ALA A 15 -12.86 22.74 21.89
CA ALA A 15 -13.53 23.49 20.83
C ALA A 15 -13.92 22.62 19.62
N ALA A 16 -13.26 21.47 19.43
CA ALA A 16 -13.54 20.56 18.31
C ALA A 16 -14.74 19.61 18.57
N THR A 17 -15.14 19.41 19.83
CA THR A 17 -16.25 18.52 20.20
C THR A 17 -17.61 19.24 20.34
N ALA A 18 -17.66 20.57 20.34
CA ALA A 18 -18.88 21.32 20.49
C ALA A 18 -19.60 21.68 19.18
N ALA A 19 -18.99 21.38 18.00
CA ALA A 19 -19.58 21.72 16.71
C ALA A 19 -20.42 20.59 16.06
N SER A 20 -20.63 19.45 16.74
CA SER A 20 -21.36 18.30 16.18
C SER A 20 -22.75 18.03 16.73
N ALA A 21 -23.34 18.93 17.53
CA ALA A 21 -24.68 18.76 18.05
C ALA A 21 -25.50 20.06 17.89
N GLY A 22 -26.03 20.26 16.69
CA GLY A 22 -26.91 21.39 16.39
C GLY A 22 -27.69 21.20 15.11
N ASP A 23 -28.87 20.67 15.23
CA ASP A 23 -30.05 20.78 14.35
C ASP A 23 -29.97 20.45 12.87
N ALA A 24 -30.37 19.22 12.58
CA ALA A 24 -30.94 18.86 11.28
C ALA A 24 -32.48 18.88 11.40
N ARG A 25 -33.11 20.00 11.11
CA ARG A 25 -34.54 20.03 10.76
C ARG A 25 -34.81 20.96 9.60
N ALA A 26 -35.35 20.33 8.53
CA ALA A 26 -36.21 20.85 7.47
C ALA A 26 -35.64 21.88 6.47
N GLY A 27 -35.64 21.49 5.22
CA GLY A 27 -35.66 22.39 4.08
C GLY A 27 -34.59 22.09 3.05
N GLY A 28 -35.00 21.45 1.93
CA GLY A 28 -34.11 21.14 0.80
C GLY A 28 -33.53 22.39 0.16
N GLY A 29 -32.25 22.56 0.37
CA GLY A 29 -31.39 23.49 -0.34
C GLY A 29 -30.03 22.83 -0.55
N PRO A 30 -29.27 23.22 -1.62
CA PRO A 30 -28.00 22.56 -1.90
C PRO A 30 -27.01 22.71 -0.75
N ALA A 31 -26.37 21.58 -0.39
CA ALA A 31 -25.42 21.54 0.69
C ALA A 31 -24.25 22.49 0.43
N VAL A 32 -23.97 23.33 1.41
CA VAL A 32 -22.79 24.20 1.42
C VAL A 32 -21.57 23.31 1.67
N THR A 33 -20.64 23.34 0.72
CA THR A 33 -19.32 22.72 0.86
C THR A 33 -18.62 23.26 2.11
N ALA A 34 -18.47 22.44 3.14
CA ALA A 34 -17.58 22.78 4.25
C ALA A 34 -16.13 22.73 3.73
N VAL A 35 -15.52 23.89 3.63
CA VAL A 35 -14.07 23.99 3.38
C VAL A 35 -13.36 23.40 4.59
N ALA A 36 -12.57 22.34 4.37
CA ALA A 36 -11.76 21.76 5.43
C ALA A 36 -10.88 22.84 6.06
N ALA A 37 -11.05 23.04 7.36
CA ALA A 37 -10.17 23.94 8.11
C ALA A 37 -8.73 23.43 7.96
N GLY A 38 -7.82 24.32 7.57
CA GLY A 38 -6.43 24.02 7.30
C GLY A 38 -5.77 23.21 8.42
N ALA A 39 -4.97 22.23 8.00
CA ALA A 39 -4.25 21.33 8.90
C ALA A 39 -3.48 22.15 9.95
N ALA A 40 -3.72 21.85 11.24
CA ALA A 40 -2.91 22.39 12.32
C ALA A 40 -1.46 21.97 12.09
N GLY A 41 -0.55 22.94 12.05
CA GLY A 41 0.88 22.70 11.92
C GLY A 41 1.42 21.79 13.03
N PRO A 42 2.59 21.18 12.84
CA PRO A 42 3.17 20.26 13.81
C PRO A 42 3.32 20.95 15.16
N ALA A 43 2.85 20.27 16.22
CA ALA A 43 3.08 20.75 17.58
C ALA A 43 4.58 20.71 17.87
N VAL A 44 5.17 21.88 18.03
CA VAL A 44 6.56 22.01 18.52
C VAL A 44 6.54 21.65 19.99
N THR A 45 7.10 20.50 20.36
CA THR A 45 7.35 20.16 21.75
C THR A 45 8.40 21.12 22.31
N ALA A 46 8.00 21.95 23.28
CA ALA A 46 8.92 22.81 23.98
C ALA A 46 9.94 21.96 24.75
N VAL A 47 11.23 22.18 24.49
CA VAL A 47 12.34 21.60 25.26
C VAL A 47 12.37 22.28 26.62
N PRO A 48 12.38 21.56 27.77
CA PRO A 48 12.56 22.19 29.07
C PRO A 48 13.96 22.79 29.14
N ALA A 49 14.03 24.07 29.48
CA ALA A 49 15.29 24.79 29.72
C ALA A 49 15.98 24.18 30.96
N GLY A 50 17.12 23.56 30.80
CA GLY A 50 17.94 23.11 31.92
C GLY A 50 18.66 21.78 31.81
N ALA A 51 18.57 21.06 30.70
CA ALA A 51 19.37 19.86 30.53
C ALA A 51 20.74 20.21 29.93
N HIS A 52 21.81 19.93 30.64
CA HIS A 52 23.17 19.96 30.12
C HIS A 52 23.24 19.02 28.91
N GLN A 53 23.58 19.58 27.74
CA GLN A 53 23.83 18.81 26.54
C GLN A 53 25.04 17.91 26.74
N GLN A 54 24.83 16.62 26.90
CA GLN A 54 25.87 15.65 26.59
C GLN A 54 25.97 15.53 25.05
N PRO A 55 27.18 15.48 24.48
CA PRO A 55 27.37 15.21 23.06
C PRO A 55 27.04 13.76 22.79
N GLY A 56 25.92 13.50 22.24
CA GLY A 56 25.31 12.19 22.00
C GLY A 56 23.79 12.29 22.00
N GLY A 57 23.26 13.35 21.38
CA GLY A 57 21.84 13.67 21.40
C GLY A 57 20.98 12.57 20.81
N ALA A 58 20.05 12.08 21.63
CA ALA A 58 18.99 11.20 21.19
C ALA A 58 18.25 11.80 20.00
N ALA A 59 18.00 10.99 18.98
CA ALA A 59 17.17 11.35 17.86
C ALA A 59 15.81 11.87 18.37
N LEU A 60 15.40 13.04 17.88
CA LEU A 60 14.05 13.53 18.10
C LEU A 60 13.08 12.50 17.50
N ALA A 61 12.21 11.96 18.33
CA ALA A 61 11.19 11.06 17.87
C ALA A 61 10.38 11.72 16.75
N ALA A 62 10.34 11.08 15.58
CA ALA A 62 9.52 11.52 14.47
C ALA A 62 8.05 11.56 14.92
N GLY A 63 7.45 12.74 14.89
CA GLY A 63 6.04 12.87 15.23
C GLY A 63 5.20 12.08 14.24
N ALA A 64 4.39 11.15 14.73
CA ALA A 64 3.46 10.41 13.90
C ALA A 64 2.48 11.38 13.22
N ALA A 65 2.41 11.33 11.89
CA ALA A 65 1.40 12.05 11.15
C ALA A 65 0.02 11.46 11.48
N ARG A 66 -0.88 12.26 12.01
CA ARG A 66 -2.26 11.83 12.25
C ARG A 66 -3.04 11.87 10.93
N ALA A 67 -3.66 10.75 10.58
CA ALA A 67 -4.63 10.69 9.51
C ALA A 67 -5.82 11.61 9.83
N ALA A 68 -6.19 12.46 8.88
CA ALA A 68 -7.41 13.25 9.00
C ALA A 68 -8.60 12.36 8.64
N THR A 69 -9.44 12.03 9.62
CA THR A 69 -10.73 11.39 9.37
C THR A 69 -11.74 12.45 8.91
N ALA A 70 -12.09 12.42 7.63
CA ALA A 70 -13.22 13.21 7.14
C ALA A 70 -14.50 12.38 7.27
N ALA A 71 -15.41 12.77 8.17
CA ALA A 71 -16.76 12.23 8.21
C ALA A 71 -17.60 12.94 7.13
N VAL A 72 -18.11 12.20 6.17
CA VAL A 72 -19.00 12.72 5.12
C VAL A 72 -20.42 12.35 5.43
N ALA A 73 -21.28 13.35 5.59
CA ALA A 73 -22.73 13.17 5.67
C ALA A 73 -23.30 12.75 4.30
N ALA A 74 -24.33 11.90 4.33
CA ALA A 74 -24.95 11.30 3.15
C ALA A 74 -25.49 12.36 2.15
N GLY A 75 -24.79 12.50 1.05
CA GLY A 75 -25.19 13.12 -0.21
C GLY A 75 -24.72 12.22 -1.35
N PRO A 76 -25.06 12.49 -2.63
CA PRO A 76 -24.53 11.69 -3.72
C PRO A 76 -23.01 11.60 -3.57
N ALA A 77 -22.47 10.37 -3.57
CA ALA A 77 -21.11 10.12 -3.17
C ALA A 77 -20.13 10.89 -4.06
N VAL A 78 -19.65 12.00 -3.56
CA VAL A 78 -18.42 12.60 -4.05
C VAL A 78 -17.32 11.84 -3.33
N GLY A 79 -16.60 10.99 -4.05
CA GLY A 79 -15.49 10.24 -3.50
C GLY A 79 -14.47 11.21 -2.89
N VAL A 80 -14.39 11.24 -1.57
CA VAL A 80 -13.33 12.00 -0.90
C VAL A 80 -12.15 11.05 -0.73
N THR A 81 -11.20 11.12 -1.64
CA THR A 81 -9.91 10.48 -1.46
C THR A 81 -9.09 11.30 -0.46
N ALA A 82 -9.05 10.85 0.78
CA ALA A 82 -8.09 11.39 1.74
C ALA A 82 -6.74 10.71 1.51
N GLU A 83 -5.81 11.43 0.89
CA GLU A 83 -4.43 10.93 0.77
C GLU A 83 -3.73 11.03 2.13
N ALA A 84 -3.11 9.94 2.55
CA ALA A 84 -2.30 9.95 3.75
C ALA A 84 -0.95 10.66 3.47
N ARG A 85 -0.52 11.48 4.43
CA ARG A 85 0.75 12.20 4.30
C ARG A 85 1.93 11.23 4.44
N ALA A 86 2.95 11.43 3.61
CA ALA A 86 4.24 10.78 3.81
C ALA A 86 4.85 11.13 5.18
N ALA A 87 5.50 10.17 5.79
CA ALA A 87 6.20 10.40 7.05
C ALA A 87 7.47 11.25 6.85
N PHE A 88 7.86 11.99 7.87
CA PHE A 88 9.08 12.78 7.82
C PHE A 88 10.32 11.89 7.88
N ALA A 89 11.38 12.31 7.17
CA ALA A 89 12.70 11.73 7.34
C ALA A 89 13.21 11.97 8.77
N ALA A 90 13.97 11.02 9.30
CA ALA A 90 14.58 11.15 10.61
C ALA A 90 15.69 12.21 10.61
N GLY A 91 15.95 12.81 11.77
CA GLY A 91 17.06 13.74 11.94
C GLY A 91 18.43 13.05 11.85
N PRO A 92 19.47 13.74 11.39
CA PRO A 92 20.82 13.19 11.30
C PRO A 92 21.38 12.84 12.69
N ALA A 93 22.28 11.86 12.72
CA ALA A 93 23.07 11.54 13.92
C ALA A 93 23.99 12.70 14.34
N GLY A 94 24.61 12.59 15.51
CA GLY A 94 25.65 13.51 15.96
C GLY A 94 26.80 13.58 14.94
N TRP A 95 27.48 14.74 14.85
CA TRP A 95 28.46 15.01 13.79
C TRP A 95 29.57 13.96 13.65
N LEU A 96 30.09 13.46 14.75
CA LEU A 96 31.23 12.53 14.73
C LEU A 96 30.83 11.08 15.03
N PHE A 97 29.96 10.88 16.00
CA PHE A 97 29.50 9.58 16.48
C PHE A 97 27.98 9.55 16.61
N GLY A 98 27.40 8.41 16.38
CA GLY A 98 25.99 8.14 16.62
C GLY A 98 25.29 7.53 15.44
N ASP A 99 24.30 6.71 15.70
CA ASP A 99 23.47 6.11 14.68
C ASP A 99 22.45 7.10 14.11
N GLY A 100 22.17 7.00 12.83
CA GLY A 100 21.09 7.73 12.18
C GLY A 100 19.73 7.35 12.76
N GLY A 101 18.83 8.32 12.91
CA GLY A 101 17.47 8.07 13.35
C GLY A 101 16.68 7.25 12.31
N ALA A 102 15.77 6.42 12.76
CA ALA A 102 14.86 5.69 11.88
C ALA A 102 13.81 6.63 11.26
N GLY A 103 13.46 6.41 10.00
CA GLY A 103 12.37 7.10 9.33
C GLY A 103 11.02 6.87 10.02
N GLY A 104 10.15 7.86 10.01
CA GLY A 104 8.79 7.71 10.53
C GLY A 104 7.92 6.84 9.61
N ASN A 105 6.96 6.15 10.17
CA ASN A 105 6.02 5.35 9.38
C ASN A 105 5.00 6.26 8.66
N GLY A 106 4.54 5.85 7.49
CA GLY A 106 3.47 6.50 6.77
C GLY A 106 2.16 6.56 7.55
N GLY A 107 1.30 7.52 7.26
CA GLY A 107 -0.04 7.62 7.83
C GLY A 107 -1.03 6.73 7.10
N ALA A 108 -1.91 6.03 7.85
CA ALA A 108 -2.96 5.22 7.24
C ALA A 108 -3.99 6.07 6.48
N ALA A 109 -4.51 5.54 5.38
CA ALA A 109 -5.49 6.19 4.55
C ALA A 109 -6.92 5.89 5.03
N ALA A 110 -7.84 6.76 4.63
CA ALA A 110 -9.25 6.57 4.90
C ALA A 110 -9.91 5.65 3.86
N ALA A 111 -10.92 4.90 4.29
CA ALA A 111 -11.76 4.14 3.38
C ALA A 111 -12.66 5.05 2.55
N GLY A 112 -13.02 4.60 1.36
CA GLY A 112 -13.99 5.27 0.50
C GLY A 112 -15.39 5.31 1.15
N GLY A 113 -16.16 6.36 0.87
CA GLY A 113 -17.54 6.46 1.30
C GLY A 113 -18.47 5.54 0.53
N ALA A 114 -19.47 4.98 1.16
CA ALA A 114 -20.49 4.17 0.49
C ALA A 114 -21.27 5.03 -0.52
N GLY A 115 -21.72 4.39 -1.62
CA GLY A 115 -22.53 5.02 -2.65
C GLY A 115 -23.86 5.54 -2.08
N GLY A 116 -24.29 6.71 -2.55
CA GLY A 116 -25.58 7.31 -2.16
C GLY A 116 -26.76 6.50 -2.69
N GLN A 117 -27.80 6.32 -1.88
CA GLN A 117 -29.03 5.63 -2.28
C GLN A 117 -29.76 6.42 -3.36
N ALA A 118 -30.27 5.68 -4.35
CA ALA A 118 -31.07 6.29 -5.39
C ALA A 118 -32.38 6.89 -4.85
N GLY A 119 -32.82 8.01 -5.40
CA GLY A 119 -34.17 8.55 -5.20
C GLY A 119 -35.24 7.63 -5.78
N GLY A 120 -36.50 7.74 -5.30
CA GLY A 120 -37.59 6.89 -5.75
C GLY A 120 -37.82 6.90 -7.27
N GLY A 121 -38.55 5.91 -7.80
CA GLY A 121 -38.95 5.89 -9.21
C GLY A 121 -38.02 5.14 -10.15
N GLY A 122 -37.22 4.18 -9.66
CA GLY A 122 -36.31 3.35 -10.47
C GLY A 122 -34.96 4.01 -10.71
N GLY A 123 -34.50 4.87 -9.79
CA GLY A 123 -33.19 5.50 -9.87
C GLY A 123 -32.03 4.51 -9.67
N ASN A 124 -30.90 4.79 -10.31
CA ASN A 124 -29.65 4.02 -10.20
C ASN A 124 -28.98 4.24 -8.85
N GLY A 125 -28.41 3.21 -8.29
CA GLY A 125 -27.56 3.32 -7.10
C GLY A 125 -26.30 4.15 -7.38
N GLY A 126 -25.84 4.94 -6.41
CA GLY A 126 -24.59 5.66 -6.50
C GLY A 126 -23.40 4.72 -6.39
N ASN A 127 -22.31 5.02 -7.08
CA ASN A 127 -21.05 4.28 -6.96
C ASN A 127 -20.40 4.52 -5.60
N GLY A 128 -19.72 3.52 -5.08
CA GLY A 128 -18.85 3.65 -3.91
C GLY A 128 -17.68 4.59 -4.20
N GLY A 129 -17.22 5.28 -3.18
CA GLY A 129 -16.02 6.12 -3.27
C GLY A 129 -14.75 5.25 -3.25
N ASN A 130 -13.70 5.69 -3.92
CA ASN A 130 -12.40 5.01 -3.87
C ASN A 130 -11.73 5.16 -2.51
N GLY A 131 -10.97 4.16 -2.11
CA GLY A 131 -10.11 4.23 -0.93
C GLY A 131 -8.97 5.22 -1.14
N GLY A 132 -8.50 5.84 -0.05
CA GLY A 132 -7.33 6.70 -0.09
C GLY A 132 -6.04 5.90 -0.19
N ASN A 133 -4.99 6.48 -0.74
CA ASN A 133 -3.67 5.86 -0.82
C ASN A 133 -2.96 5.93 0.52
N GLY A 134 -2.21 4.87 0.88
CA GLY A 134 -1.37 4.82 2.06
C GLY A 134 -0.22 5.83 1.99
N GLY A 135 0.16 6.42 3.11
CA GLY A 135 1.32 7.32 3.19
C GLY A 135 2.63 6.54 3.07
N ASN A 136 3.62 7.12 2.39
CA ASN A 136 4.95 6.52 2.29
C ASN A 136 5.71 6.62 3.61
N GLY A 137 6.56 5.64 3.90
CA GLY A 137 7.52 5.69 5.01
C GLY A 137 8.58 6.76 4.78
N GLY A 138 9.05 7.38 5.86
CA GLY A 138 10.16 8.33 5.83
C GLY A 138 11.50 7.63 5.67
N ASN A 139 12.48 8.29 5.04
CA ASN A 139 13.83 7.74 4.92
C ASN A 139 14.56 7.74 6.26
N GLY A 140 15.40 6.74 6.48
CA GLY A 140 16.35 6.71 7.59
C GLY A 140 17.42 7.78 7.42
N ALA A 141 17.93 8.31 8.53
CA ALA A 141 18.98 9.31 8.51
C ALA A 141 20.37 8.65 8.37
N THR A 142 21.34 9.46 7.93
CA THR A 142 22.74 9.04 7.87
C THR A 142 23.35 8.93 9.28
N GLY A 143 24.24 7.94 9.46
CA GLY A 143 25.05 7.79 10.68
C GLY A 143 26.07 8.92 10.87
N GLY A 144 26.71 8.97 12.04
CA GLY A 144 27.78 9.93 12.34
C GLY A 144 28.98 9.76 11.41
N TRP A 145 29.71 10.86 11.16
CA TRP A 145 30.78 10.90 10.16
C TRP A 145 31.89 9.86 10.39
N LEU A 146 32.32 9.67 11.62
CA LEU A 146 33.42 8.72 11.91
C LEU A 146 32.88 7.31 12.19
N TYR A 147 31.89 7.20 13.08
CA TYR A 147 31.27 5.93 13.44
C TYR A 147 29.78 6.12 13.68
N GLY A 148 29.00 5.35 12.97
CA GLY A 148 27.56 5.32 13.14
C GLY A 148 26.88 4.54 12.03
N ASN A 149 25.87 3.78 12.38
CA ASN A 149 25.05 3.05 11.41
C ASN A 149 24.03 4.02 10.79
N GLY A 150 23.67 3.75 9.55
CA GLY A 150 22.50 4.40 8.95
C GLY A 150 21.21 4.01 9.65
N GLY A 151 20.27 4.94 9.78
CA GLY A 151 18.94 4.67 10.33
C GLY A 151 18.09 3.81 9.40
N ALA A 152 17.22 2.97 9.93
CA ALA A 152 16.27 2.22 9.12
C ALA A 152 15.24 3.15 8.43
N GLY A 153 14.80 2.80 7.23
CA GLY A 153 13.64 3.43 6.60
C GLY A 153 12.33 3.13 7.34
N GLY A 154 11.41 4.08 7.34
CA GLY A 154 10.07 3.89 7.89
C GLY A 154 9.20 3.00 7.00
N GLN A 155 8.20 2.37 7.58
CA GLN A 155 7.26 1.55 6.84
C GLN A 155 6.22 2.40 6.11
N GLY A 156 5.80 1.97 4.93
CA GLY A 156 4.61 2.47 4.29
C GLY A 156 3.35 2.17 5.11
N ALA A 157 2.29 2.89 4.87
CA ALA A 157 1.01 2.65 5.51
C ALA A 157 0.02 1.97 4.58
N THR A 158 -0.85 1.16 5.16
CA THR A 158 -1.94 0.51 4.43
C THR A 158 -2.88 1.53 3.80
N ALA A 159 -3.34 1.22 2.61
CA ALA A 159 -4.33 2.00 1.90
C ALA A 159 -5.74 1.80 2.47
N GLY A 160 -6.61 2.74 2.16
CA GLY A 160 -8.03 2.63 2.47
C GLY A 160 -8.74 1.65 1.53
N ALA A 161 -9.73 0.94 2.05
CA ALA A 161 -10.62 0.15 1.20
C ALA A 161 -11.55 1.05 0.37
N GLY A 162 -12.02 0.55 -0.75
CA GLY A 162 -13.11 1.17 -1.50
C GLY A 162 -14.41 1.24 -0.69
N GLY A 163 -15.39 2.01 -1.11
CA GLY A 163 -16.71 2.03 -0.50
C GLY A 163 -17.73 1.20 -1.29
N ALA A 164 -18.74 0.64 -0.62
CA ALA A 164 -19.75 -0.16 -1.27
C ALA A 164 -20.60 0.65 -2.25
N GLY A 165 -20.94 0.05 -3.41
CA GLY A 165 -21.94 0.60 -4.32
C GLY A 165 -23.36 0.49 -3.75
N ALA A 166 -24.20 1.50 -3.99
CA ALA A 166 -25.57 1.45 -3.53
C ALA A 166 -26.47 0.63 -4.44
N ASN A 167 -27.51 0.03 -3.86
CA ASN A 167 -28.50 -0.72 -4.62
C ASN A 167 -29.36 0.21 -5.51
N GLY A 168 -29.73 -0.29 -6.69
CA GLY A 168 -30.74 0.34 -7.50
C GLY A 168 -32.14 0.28 -6.84
N VAL A 169 -32.98 1.30 -7.08
CA VAL A 169 -34.32 1.36 -6.50
C VAL A 169 -35.29 0.55 -7.37
N SER A 170 -36.11 -0.25 -6.70
CA SER A 170 -37.20 -0.98 -7.34
C SER A 170 -38.37 -0.06 -7.74
N SER A 171 -38.94 -0.25 -8.92
CA SER A 171 -40.13 0.47 -9.35
C SER A 171 -41.04 -0.40 -10.24
N THR A 172 -42.30 0.02 -10.36
CA THR A 172 -43.29 -0.70 -11.20
C THR A 172 -42.97 -0.62 -12.69
N ASN A 173 -42.25 0.40 -13.13
CA ASN A 173 -41.96 0.62 -14.55
C ASN A 173 -40.57 0.13 -14.97
N GLY A 174 -39.62 0.04 -14.05
CA GLY A 174 -38.26 -0.42 -14.30
C GLY A 174 -37.38 -0.25 -13.07
N GLY A 175 -36.54 -1.21 -12.74
CA GLY A 175 -35.57 -1.11 -11.66
C GLY A 175 -34.39 -0.22 -12.05
N GLY A 176 -33.74 0.44 -11.11
CA GLY A 176 -32.47 1.12 -11.31
C GLY A 176 -31.29 0.15 -11.25
N THR A 177 -30.22 0.44 -11.97
CA THR A 177 -28.96 -0.34 -11.87
C THR A 177 -28.31 -0.19 -10.50
N GLY A 178 -27.64 -1.22 -10.03
CA GLY A 178 -26.75 -1.09 -8.85
C GLY A 178 -25.56 -0.19 -9.15
N GLY A 179 -25.09 0.57 -8.17
CA GLY A 179 -23.84 1.32 -8.25
C GLY A 179 -22.62 0.40 -8.19
N ASN A 180 -21.53 0.78 -8.84
CA ASN A 180 -20.28 0.04 -8.74
C ASN A 180 -19.65 0.16 -7.35
N GLY A 181 -18.96 -0.86 -6.89
CA GLY A 181 -18.07 -0.78 -5.74
C GLY A 181 -16.90 0.17 -6.00
N GLY A 182 -16.41 0.81 -4.96
CA GLY A 182 -15.22 1.66 -5.03
C GLY A 182 -13.93 0.85 -5.13
N ILE A 183 -12.93 1.40 -5.79
CA ILE A 183 -11.58 0.80 -5.93
C ILE A 183 -10.81 0.99 -4.63
N GLY A 184 -10.04 0.00 -4.20
CA GLY A 184 -9.09 0.13 -3.09
C GLY A 184 -7.95 1.09 -3.42
N GLY A 185 -7.44 1.82 -2.43
CA GLY A 185 -6.27 2.69 -2.61
C GLY A 185 -4.98 1.91 -2.76
N THR A 186 -3.93 2.55 -3.23
CA THR A 186 -2.58 1.95 -3.31
C THR A 186 -1.86 1.98 -1.98
N GLY A 187 -1.11 0.92 -1.62
CA GLY A 187 -0.29 0.86 -0.41
C GLY A 187 0.86 1.86 -0.45
N GLY A 188 1.24 2.43 0.71
CA GLY A 188 2.38 3.31 0.80
C GLY A 188 3.70 2.57 0.62
N SER A 189 4.68 3.17 -0.05
CA SER A 189 6.02 2.61 -0.19
C SER A 189 6.82 2.73 1.10
N GLY A 190 7.72 1.79 1.36
CA GLY A 190 8.70 1.89 2.43
C GLY A 190 9.74 2.98 2.18
N GLY A 191 10.23 3.62 3.22
CA GLY A 191 11.31 4.60 3.12
C GLY A 191 12.67 3.93 2.92
N ALA A 192 13.61 4.62 2.28
CA ALA A 192 14.97 4.13 2.13
C ALA A 192 15.72 4.10 3.47
N GLY A 193 16.61 3.14 3.65
CA GLY A 193 17.57 3.14 4.76
C GLY A 193 18.61 4.25 4.62
N GLY A 194 19.08 4.77 5.75
CA GLY A 194 20.14 5.78 5.80
C GLY A 194 21.52 5.17 5.55
N ASN A 195 22.46 5.99 5.10
CA ASN A 195 23.83 5.57 4.88
C ASN A 195 24.66 5.62 6.18
N ALA A 196 25.67 4.78 6.29
CA ALA A 196 26.67 4.92 7.34
C ALA A 196 27.71 6.00 6.99
N GLY A 197 28.48 6.46 7.99
CA GLY A 197 29.60 7.39 7.81
C GLY A 197 30.87 6.70 7.30
N LEU A 198 32.02 6.92 8.01
CA LEU A 198 33.27 6.25 7.67
C LEU A 198 33.26 4.77 8.02
N LEU A 199 32.74 4.46 9.20
CA LEU A 199 32.61 3.10 9.77
C LEU A 199 31.16 2.89 10.21
N GLY A 200 30.53 1.82 9.78
CA GLY A 200 29.17 1.46 10.17
C GLY A 200 28.39 0.72 9.08
N VAL A 201 27.27 0.22 9.44
CA VAL A 201 26.37 -0.55 8.55
C VAL A 201 25.30 0.39 7.98
N GLY A 202 24.95 0.24 6.71
CA GLY A 202 23.82 0.93 6.11
C GLY A 202 22.49 0.52 6.76
N GLY A 203 21.56 1.45 6.88
CA GLY A 203 20.22 1.18 7.42
C GLY A 203 19.40 0.29 6.50
N ALA A 204 18.54 -0.55 7.05
CA ALA A 204 17.61 -1.34 6.26
C ALA A 204 16.52 -0.46 5.63
N GLY A 205 16.05 -0.82 4.44
CA GLY A 205 14.88 -0.21 3.82
C GLY A 205 13.59 -0.57 4.57
N GLY A 206 12.62 0.33 4.56
CA GLY A 206 11.31 0.10 5.14
C GLY A 206 10.43 -0.82 4.28
N HIS A 207 9.44 -1.43 4.87
CA HIS A 207 8.49 -2.30 4.17
C HIS A 207 7.47 -1.45 3.39
N GLY A 208 7.12 -1.90 2.19
CA GLY A 208 5.91 -1.46 1.51
C GLY A 208 4.66 -1.99 2.21
N ALA A 209 3.57 -1.29 2.09
CA ALA A 209 2.31 -1.68 2.71
C ALA A 209 1.33 -2.26 1.70
N SER A 210 0.34 -2.99 2.19
CA SER A 210 -0.67 -3.58 1.34
C SER A 210 -1.61 -2.53 0.73
N GLY A 211 -2.07 -2.82 -0.49
CA GLY A 211 -3.16 -2.10 -1.13
C GLY A 211 -4.49 -2.29 -0.39
N GLY A 212 -5.39 -1.35 -0.59
CA GLY A 212 -6.75 -1.42 -0.07
C GLY A 212 -7.60 -2.45 -0.81
N ALA A 213 -8.55 -3.10 -0.15
CA ALA A 213 -9.52 -3.94 -0.81
C ALA A 213 -10.51 -3.09 -1.62
N GLY A 214 -10.99 -3.63 -2.76
CA GLY A 214 -12.20 -3.14 -3.40
C GLY A 214 -13.43 -3.39 -2.54
N ASP A 215 -14.59 -2.84 -2.89
CA ASP A 215 -15.83 -3.13 -2.20
C ASP A 215 -16.92 -3.56 -3.18
N ARG A 216 -18.00 -4.11 -2.62
CA ARG A 216 -19.08 -4.77 -3.39
C ARG A 216 -19.83 -3.80 -4.29
N GLY A 217 -20.20 -4.28 -5.50
CA GLY A 217 -21.20 -3.64 -6.34
C GLY A 217 -22.60 -3.72 -5.73
N GLY A 218 -23.41 -2.68 -5.93
CA GLY A 218 -24.79 -2.65 -5.50
C GLY A 218 -25.67 -3.60 -6.33
N ALA A 219 -26.71 -4.17 -5.73
CA ALA A 219 -27.68 -4.98 -6.47
C ALA A 219 -28.57 -4.13 -7.38
N GLY A 220 -28.98 -4.69 -8.53
CA GLY A 220 -30.00 -4.09 -9.40
C GLY A 220 -31.37 -4.04 -8.73
N GLY A 221 -32.15 -2.98 -8.99
CA GLY A 221 -33.52 -2.84 -8.51
C GLY A 221 -34.47 -3.78 -9.24
N THR A 222 -35.56 -4.20 -8.56
CA THR A 222 -36.62 -5.00 -9.18
C THR A 222 -37.62 -4.11 -9.92
N GLY A 223 -38.16 -4.57 -11.05
CA GLY A 223 -39.14 -3.82 -11.83
C GLY A 223 -39.73 -4.62 -12.95
N PHE A 224 -40.65 -4.04 -13.75
CA PHE A 224 -41.18 -4.70 -14.95
C PHE A 224 -40.06 -4.99 -15.97
N ILE A 225 -39.12 -4.01 -16.08
CA ILE A 225 -37.81 -4.21 -16.69
C ILE A 225 -36.81 -4.22 -15.54
N SER A 226 -36.14 -5.35 -15.36
CA SER A 226 -35.11 -5.48 -14.31
C SER A 226 -33.82 -4.81 -14.76
N SER A 227 -32.96 -4.52 -13.82
CA SER A 227 -31.70 -3.84 -14.08
C SER A 227 -30.50 -4.62 -13.53
N ASP A 228 -29.36 -4.37 -14.13
CA ASP A 228 -28.12 -5.05 -13.82
C ASP A 228 -27.59 -4.68 -12.42
N GLY A 229 -26.83 -5.57 -11.80
CA GLY A 229 -26.01 -5.29 -10.64
C GLY A 229 -24.80 -4.42 -11.00
N GLY A 230 -24.33 -3.62 -10.07
CA GLY A 230 -23.07 -2.88 -10.21
C GLY A 230 -21.84 -3.80 -10.18
N ALA A 231 -20.77 -3.41 -10.85
CA ALA A 231 -19.50 -4.14 -10.76
C ALA A 231 -18.91 -4.08 -9.34
N GLY A 232 -18.19 -5.12 -8.92
CA GLY A 232 -17.34 -5.08 -7.74
C GLY A 232 -16.16 -4.12 -7.95
N GLY A 233 -15.68 -3.52 -6.88
CA GLY A 233 -14.49 -2.67 -6.93
C GLY A 233 -13.21 -3.47 -7.04
N ASP A 234 -12.23 -2.93 -7.77
CA ASP A 234 -10.90 -3.50 -7.88
C ASP A 234 -10.12 -3.34 -6.56
N GLY A 235 -9.21 -4.26 -6.27
CA GLY A 235 -8.22 -4.10 -5.22
C GLY A 235 -7.15 -3.08 -5.63
N GLY A 236 -6.62 -2.34 -4.68
CA GLY A 236 -5.49 -1.43 -4.92
C GLY A 236 -4.15 -2.15 -4.90
N ASP A 237 -3.14 -1.57 -5.54
CA ASP A 237 -1.81 -2.16 -5.59
C ASP A 237 -1.08 -2.07 -4.25
N GLY A 238 -0.14 -2.98 -3.99
CA GLY A 238 0.78 -2.92 -2.86
C GLY A 238 1.85 -1.83 -3.06
N GLY A 239 2.38 -1.31 -1.97
CA GLY A 239 3.49 -0.37 -1.99
C GLY A 239 4.84 -1.06 -2.16
N ASN A 240 5.82 -0.39 -2.75
CA ASN A 240 7.17 -0.91 -2.93
C ASN A 240 7.97 -0.94 -1.63
N GLY A 241 8.89 -1.87 -1.49
CA GLY A 241 9.89 -1.87 -0.41
C GLY A 241 10.91 -0.75 -0.58
N GLY A 242 11.38 -0.19 0.51
CA GLY A 242 12.44 0.82 0.49
C GLY A 242 13.81 0.21 0.23
N ALA A 243 14.70 0.92 -0.46
CA ALA A 243 16.07 0.47 -0.67
C ALA A 243 16.88 0.47 0.64
N GLY A 244 17.84 -0.43 0.77
CA GLY A 244 18.83 -0.40 1.85
C GLY A 244 19.83 0.75 1.70
N GLY A 245 20.34 1.27 2.81
CA GLY A 245 21.39 2.29 2.84
C GLY A 245 22.78 1.69 2.59
N THR A 246 23.72 2.51 2.14
CA THR A 246 25.11 2.09 1.90
C THR A 246 25.89 1.90 3.21
N GLY A 247 26.77 0.93 3.25
CA GLY A 247 27.74 0.75 4.32
C GLY A 247 28.74 1.93 4.42
N GLY A 248 29.53 1.94 5.50
CA GLY A 248 30.53 3.00 5.72
C GLY A 248 31.59 3.07 4.63
N LEU A 249 32.27 4.22 4.53
CA LEU A 249 33.29 4.38 3.50
C LEU A 249 34.41 3.36 3.60
N LEU A 250 34.84 2.97 4.79
CA LEU A 250 35.97 2.07 4.99
C LEU A 250 35.51 0.65 5.37
N PHE A 251 34.62 0.53 6.33
CA PHE A 251 34.08 -0.75 6.79
C PHE A 251 32.57 -0.67 7.02
N GLY A 252 31.89 -1.73 6.67
CA GLY A 252 30.50 -1.97 6.98
C GLY A 252 29.69 -2.59 5.84
N ALA A 253 28.73 -3.39 6.17
CA ALA A 253 27.79 -3.94 5.20
C ALA A 253 26.79 -2.91 4.73
N GLY A 254 26.28 -3.06 3.51
CA GLY A 254 25.08 -2.37 3.05
C GLY A 254 23.84 -2.86 3.79
N GLY A 255 22.84 -2.00 3.95
CA GLY A 255 21.54 -2.37 4.49
C GLY A 255 20.72 -3.22 3.54
N ASN A 256 19.88 -4.08 4.04
CA ASN A 256 18.96 -4.86 3.23
C ASN A 256 17.81 -3.98 2.70
N GLY A 257 17.33 -4.30 1.50
CA GLY A 257 16.08 -3.72 0.99
C GLY A 257 14.87 -4.23 1.76
N GLY A 258 13.85 -3.40 1.87
CA GLY A 258 12.58 -3.78 2.49
C GLY A 258 11.70 -4.59 1.52
N PRO A 259 10.82 -5.47 2.01
CA PRO A 259 9.88 -6.19 1.15
C PRO A 259 8.78 -5.25 0.62
N GLY A 260 8.25 -5.60 -0.55
CA GLY A 260 7.05 -4.98 -1.11
C GLY A 260 5.77 -5.38 -0.37
N GLY A 261 4.75 -4.55 -0.45
CA GLY A 261 3.43 -4.82 0.11
C GLY A 261 2.57 -5.68 -0.81
N SER A 262 1.63 -6.43 -0.27
CA SER A 262 0.68 -7.21 -1.06
C SER A 262 -0.38 -6.35 -1.75
N GLY A 263 -0.87 -6.79 -2.91
CA GLY A 263 -2.05 -6.21 -3.54
C GLY A 263 -3.32 -6.42 -2.73
N GLY A 264 -4.26 -5.50 -2.87
CA GLY A 264 -5.58 -5.59 -2.26
C GLY A 264 -6.45 -6.63 -2.97
N ALA A 265 -7.33 -7.29 -2.23
CA ALA A 265 -8.34 -8.17 -2.81
C ALA A 265 -9.46 -7.36 -3.48
N ALA A 266 -10.03 -7.90 -4.55
CA ALA A 266 -11.24 -7.36 -5.14
C ALA A 266 -12.49 -7.84 -4.40
N ASP A 267 -13.65 -7.21 -4.63
CA ASP A 267 -14.93 -7.68 -4.11
C ASP A 267 -15.93 -8.01 -5.22
N ILE A 268 -16.97 -8.75 -4.83
CA ILE A 268 -17.93 -9.34 -5.77
C ILE A 268 -18.82 -8.30 -6.44
N GLY A 269 -19.24 -8.62 -7.67
CA GLY A 269 -20.27 -7.84 -8.37
C GLY A 269 -21.63 -7.95 -7.68
N GLY A 270 -22.44 -6.89 -7.81
CA GLY A 270 -23.82 -6.90 -7.32
C GLY A 270 -24.72 -7.86 -8.10
N ASN A 271 -25.70 -8.42 -7.44
CA ASN A 271 -26.68 -9.30 -8.12
C ASN A 271 -27.59 -8.47 -9.04
N GLY A 272 -28.00 -9.08 -10.17
CA GLY A 272 -29.04 -8.51 -11.02
C GLY A 272 -30.40 -8.45 -10.32
N GLY A 273 -31.22 -7.43 -10.64
CA GLY A 273 -32.57 -7.30 -10.10
C GLY A 273 -33.51 -8.37 -10.66
N ALA A 274 -34.45 -8.84 -9.86
CA ALA A 274 -35.51 -9.77 -10.34
C ALA A 274 -36.55 -9.00 -11.16
N GLY A 275 -36.99 -9.56 -12.29
CA GLY A 275 -38.11 -9.00 -13.07
C GLY A 275 -39.46 -9.25 -12.37
N ASN A 276 -40.28 -8.20 -12.33
CA ASN A 276 -41.65 -8.26 -11.74
C ASN A 276 -42.76 -8.40 -12.79
N GLY A 277 -42.41 -8.86 -14.01
CA GLY A 277 -43.41 -9.09 -15.04
C GLY A 277 -44.53 -10.01 -14.56
N GLY A 278 -45.78 -9.54 -14.58
CA GLY A 278 -46.98 -10.32 -14.19
C GLY A 278 -47.32 -11.47 -15.14
N GLY A 279 -46.41 -11.95 -15.95
CA GLY A 279 -46.42 -13.10 -16.82
C GLY A 279 -45.20 -13.98 -16.60
N THR A 280 -45.14 -15.13 -17.23
CA THR A 280 -44.08 -16.13 -17.11
C THR A 280 -42.69 -15.66 -17.56
N ASP A 281 -42.53 -14.42 -18.06
CA ASP A 281 -41.38 -13.95 -18.82
C ASP A 281 -40.72 -12.64 -18.28
N GLY A 282 -40.78 -12.37 -16.96
CA GLY A 282 -39.98 -11.28 -16.38
C GLY A 282 -38.49 -11.58 -16.49
N ASN A 283 -37.79 -10.90 -17.44
CA ASN A 283 -36.35 -11.03 -17.55
C ASN A 283 -35.68 -10.45 -16.32
N GLY A 284 -34.87 -11.23 -15.61
CA GLY A 284 -33.98 -10.74 -14.57
C GLY A 284 -32.82 -9.92 -15.17
N GLY A 285 -32.31 -8.93 -14.43
CA GLY A 285 -31.10 -8.22 -14.80
C GLY A 285 -29.85 -9.09 -14.69
N ASN A 286 -28.80 -8.73 -15.42
CA ASN A 286 -27.51 -9.43 -15.32
C ASN A 286 -26.82 -9.12 -13.98
N GLY A 287 -26.03 -10.06 -13.49
CA GLY A 287 -25.10 -9.80 -12.39
C GLY A 287 -23.99 -8.84 -12.80
N GLY A 288 -23.56 -7.97 -11.89
CA GLY A 288 -22.38 -7.13 -12.11
C GLY A 288 -21.10 -7.97 -12.18
N SER A 289 -20.11 -7.52 -12.95
CA SER A 289 -18.79 -8.17 -12.99
C SER A 289 -18.09 -8.11 -11.63
N GLY A 290 -17.29 -9.14 -11.30
CA GLY A 290 -16.36 -9.10 -10.17
C GLY A 290 -15.21 -8.13 -10.46
N GLY A 291 -14.68 -7.48 -9.42
CA GLY A 291 -13.53 -6.61 -9.55
C GLY A 291 -12.23 -7.37 -9.85
N GLY A 292 -11.29 -6.72 -10.50
CA GLY A 292 -9.91 -7.19 -10.65
C GLY A 292 -9.10 -7.02 -9.37
N ALA A 293 -8.14 -7.88 -9.12
CA ALA A 293 -7.28 -7.78 -7.92
C ALA A 293 -6.13 -6.80 -8.15
N GLY A 294 -5.70 -6.12 -7.08
CA GLY A 294 -4.51 -5.29 -7.08
C GLY A 294 -3.24 -6.12 -7.21
N SER A 295 -2.24 -5.58 -7.89
CA SER A 295 -0.92 -6.20 -8.02
C SER A 295 -0.15 -6.11 -6.72
N GLY A 296 0.77 -7.04 -6.47
CA GLY A 296 1.78 -6.89 -5.42
C GLY A 296 2.64 -5.65 -5.70
N GLY A 297 3.21 -5.02 -4.66
CA GLY A 297 4.13 -3.91 -4.86
C GLY A 297 5.24 -4.30 -5.83
N ASP A 298 5.51 -3.43 -6.81
CA ASP A 298 6.36 -3.69 -7.99
C ASP A 298 7.81 -4.07 -7.67
N GLY A 299 8.18 -4.13 -6.43
CA GLY A 299 9.48 -4.64 -6.06
C GLY A 299 9.74 -4.66 -4.57
N GLY A 300 10.47 -5.64 -4.14
CA GLY A 300 11.30 -5.52 -2.96
C GLY A 300 12.33 -4.41 -3.19
N GLY A 301 12.65 -3.64 -2.17
CA GLY A 301 13.71 -2.64 -2.26
C GLY A 301 15.06 -3.28 -2.60
N ALA A 302 15.87 -2.60 -3.37
CA ALA A 302 17.24 -3.05 -3.63
C ALA A 302 18.08 -3.05 -2.34
N GLY A 303 19.04 -3.95 -2.22
CA GLY A 303 20.07 -3.90 -1.19
C GLY A 303 20.93 -2.64 -1.28
N GLY A 304 21.49 -2.19 -0.18
CA GLY A 304 22.48 -1.11 -0.17
C GLY A 304 23.90 -1.66 -0.46
N ASN A 305 24.74 -0.86 -1.10
CA ASN A 305 26.12 -1.26 -1.38
C ASN A 305 26.90 -1.51 -0.08
N GLY A 306 27.83 -2.46 -0.09
CA GLY A 306 28.83 -2.62 0.94
C GLY A 306 29.71 -1.37 1.07
N ALA A 307 30.52 -1.31 2.12
CA ALA A 307 31.52 -0.25 2.26
C ALA A 307 32.45 -0.24 1.05
N TRP A 308 33.01 0.95 0.75
CA TRP A 308 33.88 1.07 -0.40
C TRP A 308 35.08 0.11 -0.34
N LEU A 309 35.67 -0.11 0.80
CA LEU A 309 36.84 -0.98 0.90
C LEU A 309 36.51 -2.39 1.40
N PHE A 310 35.84 -2.52 2.56
CA PHE A 310 35.53 -3.81 3.20
C PHE A 310 34.07 -3.86 3.64
N GLY A 311 33.27 -4.64 3.01
CA GLY A 311 31.89 -4.86 3.45
C GLY A 311 31.06 -5.65 2.46
N ASN A 312 30.13 -6.42 2.95
CA ASN A 312 29.21 -7.15 2.10
C ASN A 312 28.09 -6.21 1.58
N GLY A 313 27.64 -6.45 0.37
CA GLY A 313 26.43 -5.85 -0.16
C GLY A 313 25.19 -6.29 0.61
N GLY A 314 24.21 -5.42 0.73
CA GLY A 314 22.90 -5.75 1.32
C GLY A 314 22.08 -6.63 0.39
N ALA A 315 21.24 -7.49 0.95
CA ALA A 315 20.30 -8.27 0.18
C ALA A 315 19.12 -7.43 -0.31
N GLY A 316 18.57 -7.78 -1.47
CA GLY A 316 17.29 -7.24 -1.95
C GLY A 316 16.10 -7.74 -1.13
N GLY A 317 15.07 -6.92 -1.01
CA GLY A 317 13.81 -7.30 -0.38
C GLY A 317 12.95 -8.21 -1.27
N GLY A 318 12.07 -9.02 -0.70
CA GLY A 318 11.12 -9.80 -1.48
C GLY A 318 9.99 -8.96 -2.08
N GLY A 319 9.41 -9.39 -3.19
CA GLY A 319 8.21 -8.80 -3.77
C GLY A 319 6.96 -9.00 -2.92
N GLY A 320 5.94 -8.20 -3.12
CA GLY A 320 4.64 -8.35 -2.49
C GLY A 320 3.74 -9.33 -3.23
N LYS A 321 2.84 -10.01 -2.53
CA LYS A 321 1.90 -10.95 -3.16
C LYS A 321 0.82 -10.21 -3.94
N GLY A 322 0.38 -10.80 -5.07
CA GLY A 322 -0.82 -10.35 -5.79
C GLY A 322 -2.09 -10.55 -4.99
N GLY A 323 -3.04 -9.66 -5.11
CA GLY A 323 -4.36 -9.77 -4.51
C GLY A 323 -5.22 -10.83 -5.20
N ASN A 324 -6.33 -11.22 -4.59
CA ASN A 324 -7.24 -12.18 -5.18
C ASN A 324 -8.39 -11.50 -5.93
N GLY A 325 -8.70 -11.97 -7.13
CA GLY A 325 -9.88 -11.58 -7.90
C GLY A 325 -11.18 -12.09 -7.32
N ALA A 326 -12.28 -11.43 -7.62
CA ALA A 326 -13.58 -11.75 -7.06
C ALA A 326 -14.55 -12.34 -8.08
N GLY A 327 -15.60 -12.98 -7.56
CA GLY A 327 -16.67 -13.52 -8.37
C GLY A 327 -17.61 -12.44 -8.92
N GLY A 328 -18.19 -12.68 -10.10
CA GLY A 328 -19.31 -11.88 -10.62
C GLY A 328 -20.57 -12.07 -9.80
N GLY A 329 -21.47 -11.08 -9.80
CA GLY A 329 -22.78 -11.16 -9.18
C GLY A 329 -23.69 -12.16 -9.89
N LEU A 330 -24.68 -12.69 -9.18
CA LEU A 330 -25.67 -13.59 -9.76
C LEU A 330 -26.64 -12.80 -10.65
N GLY A 331 -27.07 -13.42 -11.79
CA GLY A 331 -28.16 -12.88 -12.58
C GLY A 331 -29.51 -12.98 -11.82
N GLY A 332 -30.37 -11.98 -12.02
CA GLY A 332 -31.70 -11.97 -11.42
C GLY A 332 -32.71 -12.77 -12.26
N GLY A 333 -33.62 -13.51 -11.60
CA GLY A 333 -34.69 -14.26 -12.26
C GLY A 333 -34.19 -15.38 -13.16
N SER A 334 -35.06 -15.84 -14.06
CA SER A 334 -34.82 -17.03 -14.91
C SER A 334 -33.90 -16.80 -16.10
N PHE A 335 -33.65 -15.55 -16.50
CA PHE A 335 -32.89 -15.19 -17.71
C PHE A 335 -31.71 -14.21 -17.45
N GLY A 336 -31.51 -13.77 -16.23
CA GLY A 336 -30.35 -12.94 -15.90
C GLY A 336 -29.04 -13.73 -15.97
N LEU A 337 -28.05 -13.24 -16.71
CA LEU A 337 -26.74 -13.87 -16.80
C LEU A 337 -25.87 -13.49 -15.57
N PRO A 338 -25.05 -14.41 -15.05
CA PRO A 338 -24.07 -14.07 -14.03
C PRO A 338 -23.04 -13.07 -14.57
N GLY A 339 -22.54 -12.20 -13.71
CA GLY A 339 -21.46 -11.29 -14.07
C GLY A 339 -20.14 -12.02 -14.31
N LEU A 340 -19.23 -11.37 -15.02
CA LEU A 340 -17.88 -11.90 -15.25
C LEU A 340 -17.08 -11.92 -13.95
N ASN A 341 -16.18 -12.88 -13.83
CA ASN A 341 -15.27 -12.97 -12.67
C ASN A 341 -14.01 -12.12 -12.88
N GLY A 342 -13.48 -11.57 -11.81
CA GLY A 342 -12.25 -10.79 -11.80
C GLY A 342 -10.99 -11.64 -11.81
N SER A 343 -9.93 -11.18 -12.48
CA SER A 343 -8.62 -11.82 -12.50
C SER A 343 -7.87 -11.65 -11.18
N GLY A 344 -6.92 -12.54 -10.90
CA GLY A 344 -5.93 -12.35 -9.83
C GLY A 344 -4.92 -11.27 -10.19
N GLY A 345 -4.40 -10.55 -9.21
CA GLY A 345 -3.33 -9.58 -9.39
C GLY A 345 -1.96 -10.24 -9.49
N ASP A 346 -1.03 -9.59 -10.16
CA ASP A 346 0.32 -10.10 -10.32
C ASP A 346 1.12 -10.02 -9.01
N GLY A 347 2.04 -10.95 -8.80
CA GLY A 347 3.02 -10.89 -7.72
C GLY A 347 4.10 -9.88 -8.04
N GLY A 348 4.60 -9.18 -7.02
CA GLY A 348 5.69 -8.22 -7.16
C GLY A 348 7.04 -8.89 -7.32
N ASP A 349 7.98 -8.19 -7.98
CA ASP A 349 9.34 -8.65 -8.21
C ASP A 349 10.19 -8.57 -6.92
N GLY A 350 11.20 -9.40 -6.82
CA GLY A 350 12.25 -9.28 -5.80
C GLY A 350 13.22 -8.15 -6.11
N GLY A 351 13.68 -7.43 -5.11
CA GLY A 351 14.73 -6.42 -5.25
C GLY A 351 16.09 -7.03 -5.52
N ASN A 352 16.96 -6.33 -6.22
CA ASN A 352 18.31 -6.80 -6.48
C ASN A 352 19.20 -6.71 -5.23
N GLY A 353 20.10 -7.67 -5.06
CA GLY A 353 21.21 -7.57 -4.14
C GLY A 353 22.22 -6.53 -4.60
N ALA A 354 22.97 -5.97 -3.68
CA ALA A 354 23.95 -4.94 -3.98
C ALA A 354 25.39 -5.48 -4.00
N PRO A 355 26.31 -4.79 -4.69
CA PRO A 355 27.72 -5.20 -4.74
C PRO A 355 28.40 -5.09 -3.37
N GLY A 356 29.37 -5.97 -3.14
CA GLY A 356 30.30 -5.91 -2.02
C GLY A 356 31.34 -4.80 -2.18
N GLY A 357 32.20 -4.63 -1.16
CA GLY A 357 33.29 -3.66 -1.15
C GLY A 357 34.38 -4.00 -2.18
N VAL A 358 35.14 -2.96 -2.58
CA VAL A 358 36.13 -3.06 -3.67
C VAL A 358 37.22 -4.07 -3.36
N LEU A 359 37.75 -4.11 -2.14
CA LEU A 359 38.85 -5.03 -1.80
C LEU A 359 38.34 -6.37 -1.29
N TYR A 360 37.39 -6.34 -0.37
CA TYR A 360 36.81 -7.54 0.21
C TYR A 360 35.35 -7.34 0.55
N GLY A 361 34.49 -8.21 0.05
CA GLY A 361 33.10 -8.26 0.38
C GLY A 361 32.30 -9.13 -0.57
N ASN A 362 31.37 -9.88 -0.04
CA ASN A 362 30.44 -10.65 -0.86
C ASN A 362 29.34 -9.74 -1.43
N GLY A 363 28.86 -10.06 -2.60
CA GLY A 363 27.64 -9.49 -3.14
C GLY A 363 26.42 -9.89 -2.29
N GLY A 364 25.43 -9.00 -2.20
CA GLY A 364 24.17 -9.28 -1.53
C GLY A 364 23.29 -10.23 -2.35
N ALA A 365 22.50 -11.09 -1.70
CA ALA A 365 21.54 -11.93 -2.41
C ALA A 365 20.38 -11.10 -3.00
N GLY A 366 19.87 -11.53 -4.15
CA GLY A 366 18.61 -11.02 -4.70
C GLY A 366 17.40 -11.43 -3.86
N GLY A 367 16.39 -10.58 -3.81
CA GLY A 367 15.12 -10.87 -3.16
C GLY A 367 14.27 -11.85 -3.96
N GLN A 368 13.38 -12.55 -3.31
CA GLN A 368 12.48 -13.48 -4.00
C GLN A 368 11.31 -12.72 -4.63
N GLY A 369 10.92 -13.12 -5.85
CA GLY A 369 9.64 -12.75 -6.44
C GLY A 369 8.49 -13.40 -5.67
N SER A 370 7.33 -12.79 -5.70
CA SER A 370 6.17 -13.26 -4.96
C SER A 370 5.12 -13.90 -5.88
N SER A 371 4.23 -14.69 -5.29
CA SER A 371 3.18 -15.36 -6.04
C SER A 371 2.11 -14.39 -6.55
N GLY A 372 1.59 -14.67 -7.73
CA GLY A 372 0.37 -14.06 -8.25
C GLY A 372 -0.85 -14.44 -7.40
N GLY A 373 -1.89 -13.61 -7.46
CA GLY A 373 -3.16 -13.81 -6.79
C GLY A 373 -4.07 -14.82 -7.51
N ILE A 374 -5.04 -15.33 -6.79
CA ILE A 374 -6.03 -16.26 -7.29
C ILE A 374 -7.07 -15.49 -8.11
N GLY A 375 -7.39 -15.99 -9.32
CA GLY A 375 -8.52 -15.48 -10.10
C GLY A 375 -9.85 -15.98 -9.56
N GLY A 376 -10.93 -15.22 -9.77
CA GLY A 376 -12.28 -15.68 -9.50
C GLY A 376 -12.62 -16.94 -10.32
N PRO A 377 -13.75 -17.61 -10.05
CA PRO A 377 -14.12 -18.86 -10.72
C PRO A 377 -14.11 -18.75 -12.25
N GLY A 378 -13.20 -19.43 -12.93
CA GLY A 378 -13.04 -19.35 -14.40
C GLY A 378 -12.23 -18.14 -14.91
N ALA A 379 -11.86 -17.19 -14.06
CA ALA A 379 -10.96 -16.08 -14.42
C ALA A 379 -9.48 -16.50 -14.35
N THR A 380 -8.60 -15.69 -14.91
CA THR A 380 -7.15 -15.95 -14.90
C THR A 380 -6.53 -15.66 -13.54
N GLY A 381 -5.59 -16.51 -13.11
CA GLY A 381 -4.69 -16.20 -12.00
C GLY A 381 -3.65 -15.14 -12.40
N GLY A 382 -3.15 -14.37 -11.43
CA GLY A 382 -2.08 -13.41 -11.66
C GLY A 382 -0.75 -14.08 -11.95
N ALA A 383 0.17 -13.39 -12.65
CA ALA A 383 1.53 -13.86 -12.86
C ALA A 383 2.34 -13.84 -11.56
N GLY A 384 3.33 -14.72 -11.45
CA GLY A 384 4.33 -14.64 -10.38
C GLY A 384 5.37 -13.57 -10.70
N GLY A 385 5.87 -12.89 -9.66
CA GLY A 385 6.92 -11.89 -9.78
C GLY A 385 8.29 -12.51 -10.07
N LYS A 386 9.18 -11.73 -10.70
CA LYS A 386 10.56 -12.12 -10.98
C LYS A 386 11.39 -12.15 -9.69
N GLY A 387 12.34 -13.08 -9.54
CA GLY A 387 13.39 -13.00 -8.53
C GLY A 387 14.39 -11.88 -8.85
N GLY A 388 14.88 -11.20 -7.82
CA GLY A 388 15.93 -10.18 -7.94
C GLY A 388 17.29 -10.79 -8.26
N ASP A 389 18.14 -10.04 -8.93
CA ASP A 389 19.49 -10.48 -9.23
C ASP A 389 20.40 -10.38 -8.00
N GLY A 390 21.39 -11.28 -7.87
CA GLY A 390 22.42 -11.20 -6.85
C GLY A 390 23.43 -10.10 -7.18
N GLY A 391 24.01 -9.47 -6.14
CA GLY A 391 25.06 -8.46 -6.28
C GLY A 391 26.42 -9.09 -6.56
N ASP A 392 27.31 -8.34 -7.19
CA ASP A 392 28.67 -8.78 -7.51
C ASP A 392 29.64 -8.60 -6.34
N ALA A 393 30.61 -9.50 -6.19
CA ALA A 393 31.83 -9.21 -5.45
C ALA A 393 32.83 -8.51 -6.38
N GLN A 394 33.75 -7.70 -5.83
CA GLN A 394 34.67 -6.91 -6.64
C GLN A 394 36.02 -7.66 -6.81
N LEU A 395 36.93 -7.58 -5.85
CA LEU A 395 38.23 -8.21 -5.91
C LEU A 395 38.25 -9.56 -5.21
N ILE A 396 37.80 -9.62 -3.98
CA ILE A 396 37.74 -10.83 -3.14
C ILE A 396 36.37 -10.95 -2.50
N GLY A 397 35.69 -12.05 -2.73
CA GLY A 397 34.38 -12.36 -2.17
C GLY A 397 33.52 -13.17 -3.13
N ASP A 398 32.50 -13.77 -2.63
CA ASP A 398 31.52 -14.51 -3.43
C ASP A 398 30.43 -13.58 -3.97
N GLY A 399 29.97 -13.80 -5.18
CA GLY A 399 28.79 -13.19 -5.75
C GLY A 399 27.53 -13.59 -4.96
N GLY A 400 26.55 -12.68 -4.85
CA GLY A 400 25.28 -12.97 -4.23
C GLY A 400 24.43 -13.92 -5.07
N ASN A 401 23.66 -14.78 -4.42
CA ASN A 401 22.69 -15.63 -5.12
C ASN A 401 21.54 -14.81 -5.68
N GLY A 402 21.01 -15.18 -6.83
CA GLY A 402 19.76 -14.67 -7.37
C GLY A 402 18.57 -15.14 -6.56
N GLY A 403 17.51 -14.33 -6.49
CA GLY A 403 16.25 -14.70 -5.85
C GLY A 403 15.42 -15.64 -6.73
N ASN A 404 14.62 -16.49 -6.13
CA ASN A 404 13.67 -17.33 -6.87
C ASN A 404 12.53 -16.49 -7.42
N GLY A 405 11.97 -16.91 -8.56
CA GLY A 405 10.73 -16.37 -9.10
C GLY A 405 9.53 -16.80 -8.26
N GLY A 406 8.45 -16.02 -8.32
CA GLY A 406 7.18 -16.34 -7.68
C GLY A 406 6.34 -17.30 -8.51
N ALA A 407 5.53 -18.13 -7.87
CA ALA A 407 4.56 -18.97 -8.55
C ALA A 407 3.42 -18.14 -9.15
N GLY A 408 2.90 -18.58 -10.31
CA GLY A 408 1.66 -18.01 -10.85
C GLY A 408 0.47 -18.32 -9.96
N GLY A 409 -0.52 -17.43 -9.98
CA GLY A 409 -1.78 -17.61 -9.26
C GLY A 409 -2.65 -18.68 -9.92
N THR A 410 -3.52 -19.29 -9.13
CA THR A 410 -4.51 -20.25 -9.63
C THR A 410 -5.76 -19.54 -10.16
N GLY A 411 -6.51 -20.19 -11.03
CA GLY A 411 -7.73 -19.66 -11.63
C GLY A 411 -8.24 -20.62 -12.69
N GLY A 412 -9.24 -20.21 -13.48
CA GLY A 412 -9.68 -20.97 -14.65
C GLY A 412 -8.55 -21.18 -15.64
N THR A 413 -7.69 -20.18 -15.81
CA THR A 413 -6.39 -20.27 -16.45
C THR A 413 -5.34 -19.86 -15.43
N PRO A 414 -4.41 -20.75 -15.03
CA PRO A 414 -3.35 -20.38 -14.10
C PRO A 414 -2.45 -19.29 -14.70
N GLY A 415 -2.01 -18.36 -13.84
CA GLY A 415 -0.99 -17.39 -14.22
C GLY A 415 0.39 -18.04 -14.43
N PRO A 416 1.28 -17.45 -15.25
CA PRO A 416 2.63 -17.94 -15.41
C PRO A 416 3.44 -17.71 -14.13
N GLY A 417 4.42 -18.58 -13.85
CA GLY A 417 5.43 -18.33 -12.82
C GLY A 417 6.42 -17.27 -13.27
N GLY A 418 6.99 -16.54 -12.33
CA GLY A 418 8.04 -15.56 -12.56
C GLY A 418 9.41 -16.22 -12.76
N PRO A 419 10.31 -15.63 -13.55
CA PRO A 419 11.68 -16.15 -13.70
C PRO A 419 12.49 -15.92 -12.42
N GLY A 420 13.46 -16.80 -12.15
CA GLY A 420 14.48 -16.57 -11.12
C GLY A 420 15.45 -15.48 -11.54
N GLY A 421 16.04 -14.78 -10.57
CA GLY A 421 17.11 -13.80 -10.79
C GLY A 421 18.46 -14.46 -11.09
N SER A 422 19.37 -13.75 -11.72
CA SER A 422 20.74 -14.21 -11.96
C SER A 422 21.57 -14.14 -10.67
N GLY A 423 22.57 -15.03 -10.53
CA GLY A 423 23.59 -14.90 -9.51
C GLY A 423 24.58 -13.79 -9.87
N GLY A 424 25.12 -13.11 -8.86
CA GLY A 424 26.18 -12.12 -9.02
C GLY A 424 27.54 -12.77 -9.32
N LEU A 425 28.45 -11.99 -9.89
CA LEU A 425 29.81 -12.43 -10.20
C LEU A 425 30.66 -12.56 -8.93
N GLY A 426 31.50 -13.59 -8.86
CA GLY A 426 32.53 -13.72 -7.82
C GLY A 426 33.67 -12.72 -8.05
N GLY A 427 34.46 -12.48 -7.00
CA GLY A 427 35.58 -11.55 -7.03
C GLY A 427 36.64 -11.93 -8.03
N LEU A 428 37.28 -10.91 -8.62
CA LEU A 428 38.28 -11.10 -9.70
C LEU A 428 39.48 -11.94 -9.26
N LEU A 429 39.90 -11.86 -8.01
CA LEU A 429 41.05 -12.58 -7.49
C LEU A 429 40.66 -13.89 -6.80
N PHE A 430 39.66 -13.83 -5.93
CA PHE A 430 39.10 -14.99 -5.21
C PHE A 430 37.59 -14.79 -4.98
N GLY A 431 36.84 -15.82 -5.28
CA GLY A 431 35.41 -15.89 -5.03
C GLY A 431 34.69 -16.77 -6.05
N GLN A 432 33.49 -17.20 -5.65
CA GLN A 432 32.60 -17.97 -6.50
C GLN A 432 31.48 -17.08 -7.02
N THR A 433 31.00 -17.37 -8.23
CA THR A 433 29.75 -16.76 -8.71
C THR A 433 28.57 -17.24 -7.88
N GLY A 434 27.62 -16.35 -7.61
CA GLY A 434 26.36 -16.70 -7.00
C GLY A 434 25.54 -17.64 -7.89
N THR A 435 24.70 -18.44 -7.28
CA THR A 435 23.75 -19.31 -8.00
C THR A 435 22.58 -18.49 -8.52
N ALA A 436 22.07 -18.82 -9.70
CA ALA A 436 20.82 -18.26 -10.19
C ALA A 436 19.63 -18.76 -9.35
N GLY A 437 18.61 -17.93 -9.22
CA GLY A 437 17.33 -18.31 -8.63
C GLY A 437 16.57 -19.30 -9.52
N VAL A 438 15.64 -20.03 -8.91
CA VAL A 438 14.80 -21.03 -9.60
C VAL A 438 13.52 -20.35 -10.09
N SER A 439 13.08 -20.72 -11.29
CA SER A 439 11.72 -20.40 -11.79
C SER A 439 10.78 -21.55 -11.38
N PRO A 440 9.60 -21.26 -10.81
CA PRO A 440 8.62 -22.28 -10.40
C PRO A 440 7.90 -22.93 -11.59
#